data_118de213d9347aa57faf5391cc139411
#
_entry.id   118de213d9347aa57faf5391cc139411
#
_cell.length_a   1.000
_cell.length_b   1.000
_cell.length_c   1.000
_cell.angle_alpha   90.00
_cell.angle_beta   90.00
_cell.angle_gamma   90.00
#
_symmetry.space_group_name_H-M   'P 1'
#
loop_
_entity.id
_entity.type
_entity.pdbx_description
1 polymer ?
#
loop_
_entity_poly.entity_id
_entity_poly.type
_entity_poly.pdbx_seq_one_letter_code
_entity_poly.pdbx_strand_id
1 'polypeptide(L)'
;ENVVVTNRSHVLGYDAHILTVMFEIVSDHLENSSKYTPRQRLHYIRAGEVIVSTGSIERPISFGNNDRPGIFLASASREYMKVYETLVGKKPIIFTNNDSAYATALEFIKNDIKPIIVDTRDNSDGQLVKEVQEKGINIRFNSGIANTKGHLKIKSATIGTLDNQKENFISLEEVDCDCICMSGGWTPTVHLSSQAGNKL
;
A
#
# COMPACT_ATOMS: atom_id res chain seq x y z
N GLU A 1 -27.99 -22.98 4.03
CA GLU A 1 -27.02 -22.03 3.47
C GLU A 1 -25.89 -22.80 2.83
N ASN A 2 -25.71 -22.64 1.50
CA ASN A 2 -24.76 -23.45 0.73
C ASN A 2 -23.47 -22.65 0.45
N VAL A 3 -22.88 -22.05 1.48
CA VAL A 3 -21.59 -21.32 1.36
C VAL A 3 -20.50 -22.13 2.04
N VAL A 4 -19.43 -22.40 1.30
CA VAL A 4 -18.20 -23.03 1.83
C VAL A 4 -17.10 -21.99 1.87
N VAL A 5 -16.52 -21.74 3.04
CA VAL A 5 -15.39 -20.84 3.24
C VAL A 5 -14.15 -21.67 3.50
N THR A 6 -13.15 -21.54 2.63
CA THR A 6 -11.85 -22.23 2.76
C THR A 6 -10.78 -21.22 3.15
N ASN A 7 -10.38 -21.25 4.42
CA ASN A 7 -9.27 -20.47 4.93
C ASN A 7 -7.91 -21.12 4.55
N ARG A 8 -6.82 -20.35 4.62
CA ARG A 8 -5.45 -20.81 4.27
C ARG A 8 -5.37 -21.44 2.89
N SER A 9 -6.10 -20.86 1.95
CA SER A 9 -6.22 -21.34 0.57
C SER A 9 -5.73 -20.30 -0.40
N HIS A 10 -5.01 -20.76 -1.43
CA HIS A 10 -4.46 -19.93 -2.49
C HIS A 10 -4.91 -20.46 -3.85
N VAL A 11 -5.49 -19.59 -4.67
CA VAL A 11 -5.76 -19.92 -6.06
C VAL A 11 -4.45 -19.83 -6.86
N LEU A 12 -4.03 -20.94 -7.43
CA LEU A 12 -2.78 -21.05 -8.18
C LEU A 12 -2.99 -20.76 -9.67
N GLY A 13 -4.17 -21.02 -10.18
CA GLY A 13 -4.45 -20.87 -11.59
C GLY A 13 -5.96 -20.82 -11.90
N TYR A 14 -6.26 -20.23 -13.05
CA TYR A 14 -7.59 -20.14 -13.61
C TYR A 14 -7.53 -20.38 -15.11
N ASP A 15 -8.13 -21.46 -15.60
CA ASP A 15 -8.03 -21.91 -16.97
C ASP A 15 -9.40 -22.07 -17.63
N ALA A 16 -9.46 -21.78 -18.92
CA ALA A 16 -10.63 -21.97 -19.79
C ALA A 16 -11.96 -21.44 -19.20
N HIS A 17 -11.92 -20.38 -18.41
CA HIS A 17 -13.05 -19.72 -17.74
C HIS A 17 -13.88 -20.59 -16.78
N ILE A 18 -13.49 -21.84 -16.56
CA ILE A 18 -14.28 -22.80 -15.76
C ILE A 18 -13.46 -23.57 -14.72
N LEU A 19 -12.14 -23.67 -14.86
CA LEU A 19 -11.30 -24.48 -14.00
C LEU A 19 -10.43 -23.59 -13.12
N THR A 20 -10.70 -23.64 -11.82
CA THR A 20 -9.86 -23.00 -10.78
C THR A 20 -9.06 -24.07 -10.08
N VAL A 21 -7.76 -23.87 -10.00
CA VAL A 21 -6.84 -24.73 -9.22
C VAL A 21 -6.53 -24.00 -7.92
N MET A 22 -6.91 -24.61 -6.80
CA MET A 22 -6.73 -24.04 -5.46
C MET A 22 -5.91 -24.98 -4.57
N PHE A 23 -4.95 -24.42 -3.88
CA PHE A 23 -4.12 -25.09 -2.86
C PHE A 23 -4.62 -24.70 -1.47
N GLU A 24 -4.87 -25.69 -0.62
CA GLU A 24 -5.35 -25.50 0.76
C GLU A 24 -4.33 -26.11 1.75
N ILE A 25 -3.97 -25.37 2.79
CA ILE A 25 -3.24 -25.87 3.95
C ILE A 25 -4.26 -26.41 4.95
N VAL A 26 -4.37 -27.73 5.05
CA VAL A 26 -5.38 -28.40 5.88
C VAL A 26 -4.90 -28.58 7.33
N SER A 27 -3.76 -29.23 7.53
CA SER A 27 -3.24 -29.52 8.87
C SER A 27 -1.77 -29.19 9.11
N ASP A 28 -1.06 -28.67 8.12
CA ASP A 28 0.36 -28.31 8.23
C ASP A 28 0.66 -27.26 9.31
N HIS A 29 -0.34 -26.46 9.67
CA HIS A 29 -0.27 -25.42 10.69
C HIS A 29 -0.63 -25.92 12.11
N LEU A 30 -0.98 -27.19 12.26
CA LEU A 30 -1.39 -27.79 13.53
C LEU A 30 -0.24 -28.62 14.11
N GLU A 31 0.08 -28.41 15.39
CA GLU A 31 1.11 -29.22 16.10
C GLU A 31 0.68 -30.68 16.25
N ASN A 32 -0.62 -30.90 16.48
CA ASN A 32 -1.19 -32.23 16.66
C ASN A 32 -2.31 -32.48 15.65
N SER A 33 -2.01 -33.18 14.57
CA SER A 33 -3.00 -33.62 13.58
C SER A 33 -3.08 -35.15 13.51
N SER A 34 -4.26 -35.66 13.17
CA SER A 34 -4.43 -37.09 12.93
C SER A 34 -3.54 -37.57 11.77
N LYS A 35 -2.96 -38.75 11.89
CA LYS A 35 -2.17 -39.41 10.83
C LYS A 35 -2.92 -39.51 9.49
N TYR A 36 -4.22 -39.55 9.54
CA TYR A 36 -5.09 -39.70 8.36
C TYR A 36 -5.61 -38.35 7.81
N THR A 37 -5.31 -37.23 8.48
CA THR A 37 -5.67 -35.89 7.96
C THR A 37 -4.60 -35.45 6.98
N PRO A 38 -4.98 -35.08 5.75
CA PRO A 38 -3.98 -34.59 4.78
C PRO A 38 -3.36 -33.29 5.29
N ARG A 39 -2.06 -33.13 5.08
CA ARG A 39 -1.36 -31.87 5.42
C ARG A 39 -1.79 -30.74 4.52
N GLN A 40 -1.91 -31.04 3.25
CA GLN A 40 -2.24 -30.10 2.17
C GLN A 40 -3.18 -30.78 1.19
N ARG A 41 -3.99 -29.98 0.50
CA ARG A 41 -4.93 -30.48 -0.51
C ARG A 41 -4.89 -29.59 -1.75
N LEU A 42 -4.87 -30.19 -2.92
CA LEU A 42 -5.06 -29.50 -4.18
C LEU A 42 -6.49 -29.76 -4.67
N HIS A 43 -7.21 -28.68 -4.90
CA HIS A 43 -8.58 -28.71 -5.41
C HIS A 43 -8.60 -28.31 -6.89
N TYR A 44 -9.33 -29.08 -7.68
CA TYR A 44 -9.70 -28.73 -9.04
C TYR A 44 -11.20 -28.41 -9.05
N ILE A 45 -11.52 -27.12 -9.14
CA ILE A 45 -12.87 -26.62 -8.98
C ILE A 45 -13.39 -26.20 -10.34
N ARG A 46 -14.50 -26.79 -10.78
CA ARG A 46 -15.27 -26.34 -11.95
C ARG A 46 -16.46 -25.53 -11.46
N ALA A 47 -16.49 -24.26 -11.84
CA ALA A 47 -17.57 -23.34 -11.48
C ALA A 47 -18.25 -22.80 -12.73
N GLY A 48 -19.55 -22.53 -12.65
CA GLY A 48 -20.30 -21.85 -13.70
C GLY A 48 -19.83 -20.40 -13.86
N GLU A 49 -19.50 -19.75 -12.75
CA GLU A 49 -18.97 -18.38 -12.70
C GLU A 49 -17.86 -18.29 -11.66
N VAL A 50 -16.85 -17.45 -11.92
CA VAL A 50 -15.75 -17.16 -10.99
C VAL A 50 -15.66 -15.67 -10.79
N ILE A 51 -15.78 -15.24 -9.53
CA ILE A 51 -15.61 -13.84 -9.13
C ILE A 51 -14.18 -13.65 -8.61
N VAL A 52 -13.40 -12.81 -9.29
CA VAL A 52 -12.02 -12.51 -8.92
C VAL A 52 -11.97 -11.19 -8.15
N SER A 53 -11.65 -11.27 -6.86
CA SER A 53 -11.53 -10.12 -5.94
C SER A 53 -10.14 -10.05 -5.33
N THR A 54 -9.12 -10.02 -6.18
CA THR A 54 -7.70 -10.10 -5.78
C THR A 54 -7.10 -8.75 -5.36
N GLY A 55 -7.89 -7.67 -5.45
CA GLY A 55 -7.48 -6.34 -5.00
C GLY A 55 -6.39 -5.72 -5.87
N SER A 56 -5.57 -4.89 -5.24
CA SER A 56 -4.50 -4.13 -5.89
C SER A 56 -3.29 -3.98 -4.96
N ILE A 57 -2.13 -3.75 -5.56
CA ILE A 57 -0.86 -3.54 -4.87
C ILE A 57 -0.51 -2.04 -4.96
N GLU A 58 -0.21 -1.43 -3.81
CA GLU A 58 0.23 -0.04 -3.76
C GLU A 58 1.62 0.10 -4.40
N ARG A 59 1.79 1.13 -5.23
CA ARG A 59 3.06 1.40 -5.91
C ARG A 59 3.92 2.38 -5.12
N PRO A 60 5.24 2.12 -5.01
CA PRO A 60 6.18 3.11 -4.50
C PRO A 60 6.35 4.28 -5.49
N ILE A 61 6.88 5.39 -4.98
CA ILE A 61 7.39 6.50 -5.78
C ILE A 61 8.92 6.50 -5.66
N SER A 62 9.61 6.61 -6.79
CA SER A 62 11.08 6.65 -6.81
C SER A 62 11.61 8.03 -6.47
N PHE A 63 12.60 8.11 -5.59
CA PHE A 63 13.38 9.30 -5.26
C PHE A 63 14.77 8.92 -4.74
N GLY A 64 15.64 9.87 -4.57
CA GLY A 64 17.02 9.60 -4.15
C GLY A 64 17.09 8.93 -2.77
N ASN A 65 17.81 7.79 -2.68
CA ASN A 65 17.98 7.00 -1.45
C ASN A 65 16.67 6.56 -0.79
N ASN A 66 15.70 6.12 -1.58
CA ASN A 66 14.40 5.64 -1.11
C ASN A 66 14.43 4.24 -0.49
N ASP A 67 15.59 3.63 -0.39
CA ASP A 67 15.86 2.32 0.23
C ASP A 67 16.25 2.41 1.71
N ARG A 68 16.28 3.61 2.29
CA ARG A 68 16.63 3.80 3.70
C ARG A 68 15.58 3.24 4.64
N PRO A 69 15.97 2.60 5.78
CA PRO A 69 15.03 2.24 6.83
C PRO A 69 14.26 3.45 7.35
N GLY A 70 12.95 3.28 7.51
CA GLY A 70 12.00 4.35 7.84
C GLY A 70 11.17 4.82 6.64
N ILE A 71 11.36 4.20 5.47
CA ILE A 71 10.54 4.48 4.28
C ILE A 71 9.59 3.30 4.03
N PHE A 72 8.29 3.59 3.95
CA PHE A 72 7.21 2.61 3.89
C PHE A 72 6.22 2.96 2.77
N LEU A 73 5.44 1.99 2.34
CA LEU A 73 4.19 2.27 1.64
C LEU A 73 3.16 2.85 2.62
N ALA A 74 2.32 3.77 2.15
CA ALA A 74 1.35 4.45 3.00
C ALA A 74 0.33 3.48 3.60
N SER A 75 -0.14 2.50 2.82
CA SER A 75 -1.06 1.47 3.32
C SER A 75 -0.42 0.58 4.38
N ALA A 76 0.84 0.18 4.20
CA ALA A 76 1.56 -0.63 5.18
C ALA A 76 1.73 0.12 6.51
N SER A 77 2.10 1.41 6.46
CA SER A 77 2.20 2.26 7.65
C SER A 77 0.87 2.35 8.40
N ARG A 78 -0.23 2.51 7.66
CA ARG A 78 -1.58 2.54 8.24
C ARG A 78 -1.95 1.20 8.88
N GLU A 79 -1.57 0.09 8.27
CA GLU A 79 -1.79 -1.26 8.81
C GLU A 79 -1.04 -1.45 10.14
N TYR A 80 0.23 -1.04 10.21
CA TYR A 80 1.00 -1.07 11.46
C TYR A 80 0.30 -0.29 12.58
N MET A 81 -0.21 0.89 12.28
CA MET A 81 -0.90 1.71 13.28
C MET A 81 -2.27 1.14 13.69
N LYS A 82 -3.07 0.65 12.74
CA LYS A 82 -4.46 0.20 12.99
C LYS A 82 -4.57 -1.19 13.57
N VAL A 83 -3.74 -2.13 13.11
CA VAL A 83 -3.86 -3.55 13.49
C VAL A 83 -2.86 -3.91 14.58
N TYR A 84 -1.65 -3.36 14.50
CA TYR A 84 -0.58 -3.70 15.43
C TYR A 84 -0.33 -2.61 16.48
N GLU A 85 -1.11 -1.52 16.49
CA GLU A 85 -1.01 -0.38 17.43
C GLU A 85 0.43 0.15 17.52
N THR A 86 1.17 0.10 16.42
CA THR A 86 2.59 0.44 16.35
C THR A 86 2.80 1.65 15.47
N LEU A 87 3.33 2.72 16.05
CA LEU A 87 3.73 3.93 15.30
C LEU A 87 5.03 3.66 14.53
N VAL A 88 5.01 3.96 13.23
CA VAL A 88 6.19 3.81 12.35
C VAL A 88 7.17 4.99 12.46
N GLY A 89 6.75 6.09 13.06
CA GLY A 89 7.56 7.28 13.32
C GLY A 89 6.77 8.38 14.00
N LYS A 90 7.47 9.46 14.42
CA LYS A 90 6.91 10.62 15.12
C LYS A 90 6.99 11.92 14.30
N LYS A 91 7.76 11.93 13.22
CA LYS A 91 7.89 13.05 12.27
C LYS A 91 7.63 12.54 10.84
N PRO A 92 6.38 12.12 10.54
CA PRO A 92 6.06 11.51 9.25
C PRO A 92 5.96 12.53 8.13
N ILE A 93 6.48 12.13 6.95
CA ILE A 93 6.15 12.75 5.68
C ILE A 93 5.28 11.78 4.90
N ILE A 94 4.12 12.21 4.43
CA ILE A 94 3.27 11.46 3.50
C ILE A 94 3.59 11.95 2.08
N PHE A 95 4.11 11.06 1.24
CA PHE A 95 4.47 11.40 -0.14
C PHE A 95 3.55 10.69 -1.13
N THR A 96 2.85 11.45 -1.96
CA THR A 96 1.78 10.88 -2.78
C THR A 96 1.52 11.61 -4.09
N ASN A 97 0.78 10.95 -4.97
CA ASN A 97 0.14 11.48 -6.17
C ASN A 97 -1.36 11.10 -6.24
N ASN A 98 -1.94 10.63 -5.13
CA ASN A 98 -3.32 10.16 -5.08
C ASN A 98 -3.95 10.35 -3.69
N ASP A 99 -5.28 10.27 -3.62
CA ASP A 99 -6.01 10.55 -2.38
C ASP A 99 -5.93 9.45 -1.32
N SER A 100 -5.64 8.21 -1.68
CA SER A 100 -5.67 7.09 -0.74
C SER A 100 -4.65 7.23 0.40
N ALA A 101 -3.51 7.89 0.14
CA ALA A 101 -2.47 8.13 1.13
C ALA A 101 -2.91 9.09 2.26
N TYR A 102 -3.88 9.95 2.00
CA TYR A 102 -4.42 10.86 3.03
C TYR A 102 -5.09 10.12 4.18
N ALA A 103 -5.60 8.91 3.93
CA ALA A 103 -6.10 8.05 5.01
C ALA A 103 -4.99 7.65 6.01
N THR A 104 -3.74 7.56 5.58
CA THR A 104 -2.58 7.33 6.46
C THR A 104 -2.25 8.60 7.27
N ALA A 105 -2.39 9.78 6.66
CA ALA A 105 -2.24 11.04 7.39
C ALA A 105 -3.28 11.17 8.51
N LEU A 106 -4.53 10.84 8.24
CA LEU A 106 -5.60 10.83 9.24
C LEU A 106 -5.31 9.86 10.39
N GLU A 107 -4.65 8.74 10.13
CA GLU A 107 -4.28 7.79 11.18
C GLU A 107 -3.17 8.35 12.09
N PHE A 108 -2.18 9.07 11.54
CA PHE A 108 -1.21 9.79 12.35
C PHE A 108 -1.87 10.86 13.22
N ILE A 109 -2.83 11.61 12.66
CA ILE A 109 -3.55 12.66 13.39
C ILE A 109 -4.34 12.09 14.58
N LYS A 110 -4.93 10.91 14.46
CA LYS A 110 -5.61 10.22 15.59
C LYS A 110 -4.64 9.87 16.74
N ASN A 111 -3.37 9.76 16.43
CA ASN A 111 -2.30 9.52 17.41
C ASN A 111 -1.57 10.81 17.81
N ASP A 112 -2.21 11.96 17.65
CA ASP A 112 -1.68 13.30 18.00
C ASP A 112 -0.39 13.68 17.25
N ILE A 113 -0.14 13.08 16.09
CA ILE A 113 1.02 13.36 15.24
C ILE A 113 0.56 14.12 14.00
N LYS A 114 1.18 15.27 13.73
CA LYS A 114 0.90 16.08 12.55
C LYS A 114 1.88 15.75 11.42
N PRO A 115 1.46 15.05 10.36
CA PRO A 115 2.32 14.77 9.22
C PRO A 115 2.52 16.01 8.35
N ILE A 116 3.61 16.05 7.59
CA ILE A 116 3.73 16.91 6.42
C ILE A 116 3.29 16.09 5.21
N ILE A 117 2.43 16.64 4.36
CA ILE A 117 2.00 15.98 3.13
C ILE A 117 2.69 16.64 1.94
N VAL A 118 3.31 15.83 1.10
CA VAL A 118 3.95 16.21 -0.16
C VAL A 118 3.19 15.52 -1.28
N ASP A 119 2.48 16.32 -2.08
CA ASP A 119 1.65 15.83 -3.18
C ASP A 119 2.17 16.38 -4.50
N THR A 120 2.41 15.49 -5.46
CA THR A 120 2.93 15.89 -6.77
C THR A 120 1.89 16.57 -7.66
N ARG A 121 0.61 16.48 -7.30
CA ARG A 121 -0.49 17.13 -8.02
C ARG A 121 -0.51 18.63 -7.70
N ASP A 122 -1.10 19.41 -8.59
CA ASP A 122 -1.26 20.86 -8.37
C ASP A 122 -2.30 21.16 -7.29
N ASN A 123 -3.32 20.34 -7.20
CA ASN A 123 -4.38 20.37 -6.18
C ASN A 123 -5.13 19.04 -6.13
N SER A 124 -6.01 18.90 -5.16
CA SER A 124 -7.02 17.85 -5.12
C SER A 124 -8.22 18.33 -4.30
N ASP A 125 -9.42 17.96 -4.74
CA ASP A 125 -10.70 18.27 -4.08
C ASP A 125 -11.35 17.03 -3.45
N GLY A 126 -10.61 15.93 -3.34
CA GLY A 126 -11.05 14.68 -2.75
C GLY A 126 -11.50 14.83 -1.29
N GLN A 127 -12.44 14.00 -0.87
CA GLN A 127 -13.00 14.07 0.48
C GLN A 127 -11.93 13.92 1.58
N LEU A 128 -11.00 12.96 1.42
CA LEU A 128 -9.91 12.75 2.39
C LEU A 128 -8.96 13.96 2.46
N VAL A 129 -8.74 14.63 1.33
CA VAL A 129 -7.90 15.83 1.26
C VAL A 129 -8.53 16.96 2.05
N LYS A 130 -9.83 17.20 1.84
CA LYS A 130 -10.61 18.21 2.58
C LYS A 130 -10.59 17.94 4.08
N GLU A 131 -10.82 16.69 4.49
CA GLU A 131 -10.78 16.30 5.89
C GLU A 131 -9.42 16.61 6.55
N VAL A 132 -8.32 16.34 5.85
CA VAL A 132 -6.97 16.65 6.33
C VAL A 132 -6.73 18.16 6.40
N GLN A 133 -7.21 18.92 5.41
CA GLN A 133 -7.10 20.38 5.42
C GLN A 133 -7.86 21.03 6.59
N GLU A 134 -9.07 20.54 6.89
CA GLU A 134 -9.88 20.97 8.03
C GLU A 134 -9.18 20.75 9.38
N LYS A 135 -8.30 19.74 9.45
CA LYS A 135 -7.46 19.47 10.63
C LYS A 135 -6.20 20.35 10.71
N GLY A 136 -6.03 21.28 9.78
CA GLY A 136 -4.92 22.24 9.75
C GLY A 136 -3.57 21.60 9.44
N ILE A 137 -3.53 20.53 8.66
CA ILE A 137 -2.30 19.88 8.24
C ILE A 137 -1.68 20.61 7.05
N ASN A 138 -0.37 20.77 7.08
CA ASN A 138 0.39 21.37 5.99
C ASN A 138 0.47 20.41 4.79
N ILE A 139 -0.17 20.79 3.67
CA ILE A 139 -0.10 20.09 2.39
C ILE A 139 0.73 20.92 1.43
N ARG A 140 1.80 20.33 0.91
CA ARG A 140 2.66 20.91 -0.12
C ARG A 140 2.28 20.29 -1.46
N PHE A 141 1.38 20.94 -2.17
CA PHE A 141 1.03 20.59 -3.54
C PHE A 141 2.16 20.97 -4.51
N ASN A 142 2.11 20.40 -5.71
CA ASN A 142 3.10 20.59 -6.76
C ASN A 142 4.53 20.36 -6.24
N SER A 143 4.70 19.36 -5.39
CA SER A 143 5.94 19.11 -4.68
C SER A 143 6.34 17.64 -4.72
N GLY A 144 7.63 17.37 -4.61
CA GLY A 144 8.17 16.02 -4.58
C GLY A 144 9.34 15.89 -3.61
N ILE A 145 9.75 14.66 -3.36
CA ILE A 145 10.96 14.36 -2.60
C ILE A 145 12.11 14.11 -3.57
N ALA A 146 13.14 14.92 -3.51
CA ALA A 146 14.33 14.76 -4.35
C ALA A 146 15.30 13.71 -3.77
N ASN A 147 15.51 13.74 -2.45
CA ASN A 147 16.50 12.90 -1.79
C ASN A 147 16.18 12.72 -0.30
N THR A 148 16.87 11.76 0.33
CA THR A 148 16.81 11.57 1.79
C THR A 148 18.21 11.51 2.38
N LYS A 149 18.34 11.87 3.67
CA LYS A 149 19.58 11.78 4.44
C LYS A 149 19.38 10.91 5.69
N GLY A 150 20.46 10.29 6.12
CA GLY A 150 20.54 9.44 7.29
C GLY A 150 21.58 8.34 7.08
N HIS A 151 21.96 7.65 8.13
CA HIS A 151 22.91 6.53 8.05
C HIS A 151 22.19 5.19 8.26
N LEU A 152 21.80 4.85 9.49
CA LEU A 152 21.10 3.61 9.82
C LEU A 152 19.58 3.70 9.56
N LYS A 153 19.05 4.92 9.57
CA LYS A 153 17.66 5.24 9.28
C LYS A 153 17.55 6.66 8.73
N ILE A 154 16.42 6.97 8.16
CA ILE A 154 16.12 8.32 7.68
C ILE A 154 16.15 9.33 8.84
N LYS A 155 16.68 10.54 8.55
CA LYS A 155 16.71 11.70 9.47
C LYS A 155 16.13 12.96 8.87
N SER A 156 16.23 13.11 7.55
CA SER A 156 15.66 14.23 6.81
C SER A 156 15.33 13.84 5.38
N ALA A 157 14.45 14.60 4.76
CA ALA A 157 14.15 14.54 3.33
C ALA A 157 14.36 15.91 2.70
N THR A 158 14.82 15.91 1.46
CA THR A 158 14.89 17.13 0.63
C THR A 158 13.61 17.19 -0.19
N ILE A 159 12.73 18.13 0.15
CA ILE A 159 11.47 18.39 -0.56
C ILE A 159 11.68 19.53 -1.52
N GLY A 160 11.12 19.43 -2.71
CA GLY A 160 11.20 20.48 -3.72
C GLY A 160 9.88 20.77 -4.39
N THR A 161 9.68 22.01 -4.80
CA THR A 161 8.58 22.38 -5.68
C THR A 161 8.91 21.95 -7.11
N LEU A 162 7.98 21.34 -7.80
CA LEU A 162 8.14 20.88 -9.18
C LEU A 162 7.93 22.05 -10.16
N ASP A 163 8.60 21.98 -11.30
CA ASP A 163 8.33 22.87 -12.43
C ASP A 163 6.99 22.54 -13.09
N ASN A 164 6.57 23.36 -14.08
CA ASN A 164 5.31 23.15 -14.78
C ASN A 164 5.25 21.83 -15.57
N GLN A 165 6.40 21.28 -15.93
CA GLN A 165 6.51 20.01 -16.65
C GLN A 165 6.64 18.82 -15.70
N LYS A 166 6.83 19.09 -14.40
CA LYS A 166 7.05 18.11 -13.31
C LYS A 166 8.31 17.24 -13.51
N GLU A 167 9.27 17.76 -14.23
CA GLU A 167 10.53 17.07 -14.54
C GLU A 167 11.67 17.52 -13.63
N ASN A 168 11.63 18.77 -13.14
CA ASN A 168 12.70 19.34 -12.35
C ASN A 168 12.18 20.00 -11.07
N PHE A 169 13.07 20.16 -10.11
CA PHE A 169 12.82 20.94 -8.91
C PHE A 169 13.29 22.38 -9.08
N ILE A 170 12.40 23.35 -8.87
CA ILE A 170 12.72 24.80 -8.92
C ILE A 170 13.13 25.37 -7.56
N SER A 171 12.85 24.66 -6.48
CA SER A 171 13.30 24.99 -5.13
C SER A 171 13.52 23.70 -4.34
N LEU A 172 14.43 23.74 -3.38
CA LEU A 172 14.72 22.60 -2.50
C LEU A 172 14.78 23.08 -1.05
N GLU A 173 14.19 22.33 -0.15
CA GLU A 173 14.21 22.53 1.30
C GLU A 173 14.49 21.23 2.01
N GLU A 174 15.36 21.24 3.00
CA GLU A 174 15.60 20.08 3.86
C GLU A 174 14.65 20.11 5.06
N VAL A 175 13.94 19.00 5.26
CA VAL A 175 12.94 18.84 6.31
C VAL A 175 13.27 17.63 7.15
N ASP A 176 13.33 17.81 8.48
CA ASP A 176 13.52 16.73 9.43
C ASP A 176 12.36 15.74 9.38
N CYS A 177 12.67 14.46 9.28
CA CYS A 177 11.70 13.37 9.36
C CYS A 177 12.35 12.09 9.91
N ASP A 178 11.53 11.22 10.48
CA ASP A 178 11.96 9.90 10.94
C ASP A 178 11.24 8.75 10.21
N CYS A 179 10.24 9.09 9.40
CA CYS A 179 9.62 8.17 8.46
C CYS A 179 9.03 8.90 7.24
N ILE A 180 8.97 8.18 6.11
CA ILE A 180 8.24 8.58 4.91
C ILE A 180 7.24 7.47 4.59
N CYS A 181 5.98 7.83 4.37
CA CYS A 181 4.92 6.93 3.95
C CYS A 181 4.49 7.32 2.54
N MET A 182 4.85 6.52 1.52
CA MET A 182 4.64 6.88 0.13
C MET A 182 3.54 6.09 -0.55
N SER A 183 2.87 6.71 -1.52
CA SER A 183 1.88 6.07 -2.39
C SER A 183 1.94 6.64 -3.79
N GLY A 184 2.35 5.84 -4.75
CA GLY A 184 2.36 6.15 -6.19
C GLY A 184 1.11 5.66 -6.93
N GLY A 185 0.02 5.40 -6.20
CA GLY A 185 -1.21 4.82 -6.73
C GLY A 185 -1.24 3.29 -6.58
N TRP A 186 -2.12 2.64 -7.34
CA TRP A 186 -2.44 1.24 -7.19
C TRP A 186 -2.35 0.49 -8.51
N THR A 187 -1.79 -0.71 -8.48
CA THR A 187 -1.78 -1.63 -9.62
C THR A 187 -2.72 -2.78 -9.31
N PRO A 188 -3.78 -2.99 -10.11
CA PRO A 188 -4.71 -4.10 -9.90
C PRO A 188 -3.99 -5.44 -10.05
N THR A 189 -4.37 -6.43 -9.22
CA THR A 189 -3.82 -7.77 -9.25
C THR A 189 -4.59 -8.60 -10.27
N VAL A 190 -4.13 -8.60 -11.51
CA VAL A 190 -4.86 -9.17 -12.68
C VAL A 190 -4.35 -10.53 -13.12
N HIS A 191 -3.45 -11.15 -12.36
CA HIS A 191 -2.75 -12.39 -12.76
C HIS A 191 -3.71 -13.54 -13.08
N LEU A 192 -4.76 -13.74 -12.28
CA LEU A 192 -5.73 -14.82 -12.51
C LEU A 192 -6.65 -14.51 -13.70
N SER A 193 -7.12 -13.27 -13.82
CA SER A 193 -7.99 -12.88 -14.93
C SER A 193 -7.27 -12.95 -16.28
N SER A 194 -5.97 -12.63 -16.31
CA SER A 194 -5.15 -12.71 -17.53
C SER A 194 -4.93 -14.16 -17.98
N GLN A 195 -4.87 -15.12 -17.08
CA GLN A 195 -4.75 -16.55 -17.42
C GLN A 195 -5.98 -17.07 -18.18
N ALA A 196 -7.15 -16.51 -17.93
CA ALA A 196 -8.37 -16.84 -18.66
C ALA A 196 -8.48 -16.18 -20.05
N GLY A 197 -7.44 -15.47 -20.50
CA GLY A 197 -7.44 -14.80 -21.83
C GLY A 197 -8.23 -13.50 -21.86
N ASN A 198 -8.61 -12.95 -20.71
CA ASN A 198 -9.23 -11.63 -20.65
C ASN A 198 -8.23 -10.56 -21.10
N LYS A 199 -8.63 -9.72 -22.05
CA LYS A 199 -7.84 -8.53 -22.40
C LYS A 199 -7.93 -7.54 -21.25
N LEU A 200 -6.78 -7.04 -20.81
CA LEU A 200 -6.61 -6.02 -19.78
C LEU A 200 -6.75 -4.63 -20.38
#